data_db2416a26dd96cdfe295eeac3d833f82
#
_entry.id   db2416a26dd96cdfe295eeac3d833f82
#
_cell.length_a   1.000
_cell.length_b   1.000
_cell.length_c   1.000
_cell.angle_alpha   90.00
_cell.angle_beta   90.00
_cell.angle_gamma   90.00
#
_symmetry.space_group_name_H-M   'P 1'
#
loop_
_entity.id
_entity.type
_entity.pdbx_description
1 polymer ?
#
loop_
_entity_poly.entity_id
_entity_poly.type
_entity_poly.pdbx_seq_one_letter_code
_entity_poly.pdbx_strand_id
1 'polypeptide(L)'
;MAANPFNAKRTLTTPHGTYTYFALAALKEQNVGRVDRLPFSIKVLLESMLRSVDGFVVTADDVAGLANWDAKRPAKVELPFMPGRVVLQDFTGVPCVVDLAAMRDAMKALGGDPAAINPLVPCDLVIDHSVQVDAFGSKVALTINSEKEFQRNRERYEFLKWGQQSLANFRCVPPATGIVHQVNLEYLSPGTLTKKVGGETVAYPDSCVGTDSHTTMINGLGVVGWGVGGIEAEAVMLGQPYYMLTPEVIGFRLKGKLPEGSTATDLVLCVTEMLRSKGVVDKFVEFFGPGVAALSVPDRATIANMAPEYGATMGFFPVDQKTVEFLRFTGRPEQAALTEAYAKANGLWWDEKAPEPEFTDVLELDLSTVHPALAGPKRPQDRVLLGQMKGMWRRELNDSFGKPNNRDTVNADRWAQDAGGESAPAAPQMGV
;
A
#
# COMPACT_ATOMS: atom_id res chain seq x y z
N MET A 1 -3.58 24.48 -19.30
CA MET A 1 -2.33 23.70 -19.47
C MET A 1 -1.55 23.87 -18.17
N ALA A 2 -1.01 22.80 -17.61
CA ALA A 2 -0.13 22.93 -16.44
C ALA A 2 1.00 23.91 -16.77
N ALA A 3 1.25 24.85 -15.87
CA ALA A 3 2.40 25.74 -16.00
C ALA A 3 3.68 24.90 -15.92
N ASN A 4 4.73 25.29 -16.63
CA ASN A 4 6.02 24.59 -16.60
C ASN A 4 7.13 25.57 -16.14
N PRO A 5 7.04 26.12 -14.92
CA PRO A 5 7.93 27.18 -14.48
C PRO A 5 9.40 26.74 -14.37
N PHE A 6 9.62 25.42 -14.21
CA PHE A 6 10.97 24.84 -14.10
C PHE A 6 11.47 24.23 -15.43
N ASN A 7 10.78 24.46 -16.53
CA ASN A 7 11.11 23.84 -17.82
C ASN A 7 11.39 22.33 -17.68
N ALA A 8 10.54 21.62 -16.93
CA ALA A 8 10.76 20.24 -16.52
C ALA A 8 10.32 19.20 -17.55
N LYS A 9 9.53 19.58 -18.56
CA LYS A 9 9.07 18.63 -19.59
C LYS A 9 10.22 18.03 -20.36
N ARG A 10 10.23 16.70 -20.48
CA ARG A 10 11.19 15.91 -21.26
C ARG A 10 10.45 14.80 -22.00
N THR A 11 11.12 14.22 -22.98
CA THR A 11 10.62 13.08 -23.76
C THR A 11 11.31 11.80 -23.33
N LEU A 12 10.53 10.74 -23.15
CA LEU A 12 10.98 9.38 -22.85
C LEU A 12 10.52 8.46 -23.98
N THR A 13 11.45 7.77 -24.62
CA THR A 13 11.14 6.77 -25.65
C THR A 13 11.39 5.37 -25.11
N THR A 14 10.42 4.50 -25.29
CA THR A 14 10.49 3.06 -24.96
C THR A 14 10.16 2.24 -26.20
N PRO A 15 10.37 0.92 -26.22
CA PRO A 15 9.93 0.07 -27.31
C PRO A 15 8.41 0.13 -27.59
N HIS A 16 7.61 0.56 -26.60
CA HIS A 16 6.15 0.58 -26.68
C HIS A 16 5.56 1.97 -26.94
N GLY A 17 6.37 3.01 -27.05
CA GLY A 17 5.90 4.36 -27.35
C GLY A 17 6.79 5.47 -26.83
N THR A 18 6.37 6.68 -27.19
CA THR A 18 7.01 7.92 -26.73
C THR A 18 6.09 8.65 -25.78
N TYR A 19 6.66 9.10 -24.67
CA TYR A 19 5.95 9.73 -23.56
C TYR A 19 6.59 11.06 -23.20
N THR A 20 5.78 11.99 -22.76
CA THR A 20 6.24 13.20 -22.06
C THR A 20 6.31 12.91 -20.57
N TYR A 21 7.31 13.42 -19.85
CA TYR A 21 7.37 13.35 -18.39
C TYR A 21 7.95 14.64 -17.80
N PHE A 22 7.75 14.82 -16.50
CA PHE A 22 8.29 15.98 -15.76
C PHE A 22 9.55 15.53 -15.01
N ALA A 23 10.70 15.97 -15.49
CA ALA A 23 12.01 15.54 -15.00
C ALA A 23 12.37 16.27 -13.70
N LEU A 24 12.58 15.53 -12.63
CA LEU A 24 13.11 16.06 -11.37
C LEU A 24 14.51 16.68 -11.54
N ALA A 25 15.28 16.19 -12.51
CA ALA A 25 16.59 16.74 -12.85
C ALA A 25 16.55 18.21 -13.24
N ALA A 26 15.43 18.71 -13.78
CA ALA A 26 15.26 20.12 -14.14
C ALA A 26 15.36 21.07 -12.92
N LEU A 27 14.94 20.61 -11.73
CA LEU A 27 15.10 21.37 -10.49
C LEU A 27 16.57 21.49 -10.11
N LYS A 28 17.33 20.40 -10.24
CA LYS A 28 18.78 20.39 -10.00
C LYS A 28 19.53 21.31 -10.98
N GLU A 29 19.18 21.26 -12.28
CA GLU A 29 19.74 22.13 -13.32
C GLU A 29 19.57 23.61 -13.01
N GLN A 30 18.53 23.95 -12.27
CA GLN A 30 18.21 25.32 -11.84
C GLN A 30 18.65 25.65 -10.40
N ASN A 31 19.42 24.73 -9.77
CA ASN A 31 19.86 24.84 -8.39
C ASN A 31 18.68 24.95 -7.37
N VAL A 32 17.55 24.31 -7.67
CA VAL A 32 16.39 24.24 -6.79
C VAL A 32 16.45 22.93 -5.98
N GLY A 33 16.87 23.02 -4.73
CA GLY A 33 16.94 21.90 -3.80
C GLY A 33 18.06 20.89 -4.04
N ARG A 34 18.11 19.87 -3.19
CA ARG A 34 19.07 18.77 -3.24
C ARG A 34 18.38 17.45 -3.63
N VAL A 35 17.73 17.44 -4.79
CA VAL A 35 16.85 16.36 -5.24
C VAL A 35 17.50 14.97 -5.19
N ASP A 36 18.80 14.87 -5.47
CA ASP A 36 19.53 13.60 -5.42
C ASP A 36 19.57 12.96 -4.02
N ARG A 37 19.42 13.77 -2.96
CA ARG A 37 19.52 13.33 -1.56
C ARG A 37 18.15 13.10 -0.92
N LEU A 38 17.08 13.43 -1.63
CA LEU A 38 15.72 13.21 -1.13
C LEU A 38 15.38 11.73 -1.05
N PRO A 39 14.63 11.28 -0.04
CA PRO A 39 13.98 9.98 -0.04
C PRO A 39 13.15 9.76 -1.31
N PHE A 40 13.08 8.53 -1.79
CA PHE A 40 12.31 8.20 -3.00
C PHE A 40 10.83 8.54 -2.84
N SER A 41 10.27 8.32 -1.67
CA SER A 41 8.90 8.73 -1.33
C SER A 41 8.67 10.24 -1.49
N ILE A 42 9.61 11.08 -1.03
CA ILE A 42 9.57 12.53 -1.22
C ILE A 42 9.71 12.91 -2.69
N LYS A 43 10.56 12.22 -3.46
CA LYS A 43 10.69 12.45 -4.91
C LYS A 43 9.38 12.19 -5.66
N VAL A 44 8.60 11.16 -5.26
CA VAL A 44 7.29 10.90 -5.86
C VAL A 44 6.29 12.03 -5.56
N LEU A 45 6.24 12.52 -4.31
CA LEU A 45 5.43 13.69 -3.97
C LEU A 45 5.86 14.92 -4.77
N LEU A 46 7.16 15.15 -4.88
CA LEU A 46 7.75 16.29 -5.60
C LEU A 46 7.42 16.23 -7.10
N GLU A 47 7.46 15.05 -7.72
CA GLU A 47 7.06 14.88 -9.12
C GLU A 47 5.58 15.20 -9.32
N SER A 48 4.72 14.70 -8.42
CA SER A 48 3.28 14.99 -8.47
C SER A 48 3.00 16.49 -8.43
N MET A 49 3.68 17.22 -7.54
CA MET A 49 3.54 18.67 -7.44
C MET A 49 4.12 19.36 -8.69
N LEU A 50 5.33 18.99 -9.14
CA LEU A 50 5.98 19.56 -10.31
C LEU A 50 5.12 19.43 -11.58
N ARG A 51 4.46 18.30 -11.75
CA ARG A 51 3.57 18.00 -12.87
C ARG A 51 2.23 18.75 -12.78
N SER A 52 1.80 19.09 -11.58
CA SER A 52 0.48 19.67 -11.28
C SER A 52 0.51 21.18 -11.07
N VAL A 53 1.65 21.85 -11.25
CA VAL A 53 1.74 23.32 -11.09
C VAL A 53 0.72 24.01 -11.98
N ASP A 54 -0.19 24.75 -11.37
CA ASP A 54 -1.21 25.56 -12.02
C ASP A 54 -1.19 27.04 -11.57
N GLY A 55 -0.39 27.34 -10.55
CA GLY A 55 -0.25 28.66 -9.93
C GLY A 55 -1.38 29.01 -8.96
N PHE A 56 -2.29 28.07 -8.68
CA PHE A 56 -3.43 28.26 -7.77
C PHE A 56 -3.48 27.20 -6.68
N VAL A 57 -3.64 25.92 -7.06
CA VAL A 57 -3.66 24.78 -6.13
C VAL A 57 -2.24 24.34 -5.81
N VAL A 58 -1.39 24.23 -6.84
CA VAL A 58 0.03 23.91 -6.70
C VAL A 58 0.84 25.04 -7.29
N THR A 59 1.63 25.70 -6.45
CA THR A 59 2.47 26.83 -6.84
C THR A 59 3.92 26.40 -7.09
N ALA A 60 4.70 27.25 -7.75
CA ALA A 60 6.14 27.02 -7.92
C ALA A 60 6.88 27.05 -6.56
N ASP A 61 6.38 27.83 -5.60
CA ASP A 61 6.96 27.92 -4.25
C ASP A 61 6.75 26.63 -3.47
N ASP A 62 5.60 25.94 -3.63
CA ASP A 62 5.36 24.64 -3.02
C ASP A 62 6.36 23.60 -3.55
N VAL A 63 6.59 23.59 -4.87
CA VAL A 63 7.60 22.68 -5.49
C VAL A 63 9.00 23.02 -4.96
N ALA A 64 9.38 24.27 -4.92
CA ALA A 64 10.69 24.69 -4.41
C ALA A 64 10.85 24.37 -2.92
N GLY A 65 9.78 24.54 -2.13
CA GLY A 65 9.74 24.20 -0.71
C GLY A 65 10.01 22.71 -0.48
N LEU A 66 9.32 21.82 -1.22
CA LEU A 66 9.53 20.37 -1.08
C LEU A 66 10.86 19.91 -1.68
N ALA A 67 11.36 20.55 -2.74
CA ALA A 67 12.68 20.24 -3.29
C ALA A 67 13.82 20.58 -2.29
N ASN A 68 13.59 21.51 -1.39
CA ASN A 68 14.49 21.88 -0.28
C ASN A 68 14.14 21.17 1.03
N TRP A 69 13.43 20.05 0.98
CA TRP A 69 13.10 19.27 2.17
C TRP A 69 14.34 19.00 3.03
N ASP A 70 14.25 19.37 4.30
CA ASP A 70 15.32 19.16 5.28
C ASP A 70 15.00 17.94 6.14
N ALA A 71 15.82 16.92 6.03
CA ALA A 71 15.67 15.67 6.77
C ALA A 71 15.60 15.88 8.30
N LYS A 72 16.35 16.87 8.84
CA LYS A 72 16.44 17.09 10.28
C LYS A 72 15.36 18.05 10.81
N ARG A 73 14.79 18.86 9.92
CA ARG A 73 13.77 19.86 10.26
C ARG A 73 12.77 20.04 9.12
N PRO A 74 11.95 19.00 8.81
CA PRO A 74 10.93 19.15 7.80
C PRO A 74 10.04 20.36 8.11
N ALA A 75 9.76 21.17 7.10
CA ALA A 75 8.89 22.31 7.26
C ALA A 75 7.47 21.85 7.64
N LYS A 76 6.86 22.49 8.63
CA LYS A 76 5.47 22.21 9.03
C LYS A 76 4.49 22.96 8.14
N VAL A 77 4.50 22.63 6.84
CA VAL A 77 3.61 23.22 5.82
C VAL A 77 2.77 22.12 5.19
N GLU A 78 1.57 22.47 4.77
CA GLU A 78 0.70 21.57 4.03
C GLU A 78 1.17 21.46 2.59
N LEU A 79 1.13 20.25 2.07
CA LEU A 79 1.49 19.92 0.68
C LEU A 79 0.24 19.46 -0.06
N PRO A 80 -0.06 20.04 -1.24
CA PRO A 80 -1.14 19.59 -2.11
C PRO A 80 -0.68 18.38 -2.95
N PHE A 81 -0.88 17.18 -2.45
CA PHE A 81 -0.57 15.95 -3.19
C PHE A 81 -1.73 15.53 -4.09
N MET A 82 -1.44 15.22 -5.36
CA MET A 82 -2.40 14.74 -6.35
C MET A 82 -2.20 13.24 -6.59
N PRO A 83 -2.93 12.35 -5.88
CA PRO A 83 -2.86 10.91 -6.12
C PRO A 83 -3.20 10.56 -7.57
N GLY A 84 -2.50 9.58 -8.14
CA GLY A 84 -2.69 9.18 -9.53
C GLY A 84 -3.97 8.39 -9.76
N ARG A 85 -4.49 7.69 -8.74
CA ARG A 85 -5.70 6.86 -8.80
C ARG A 85 -6.28 6.59 -7.41
N VAL A 86 -7.52 6.05 -7.39
CA VAL A 86 -8.22 5.66 -6.17
C VAL A 86 -8.53 4.17 -6.22
N VAL A 87 -8.34 3.47 -5.11
CA VAL A 87 -8.72 2.07 -4.94
C VAL A 87 -9.76 1.96 -3.83
N LEU A 88 -10.87 1.34 -4.12
CA LEU A 88 -12.00 1.19 -3.22
C LEU A 88 -12.21 -0.29 -2.88
N GLN A 89 -12.44 -0.61 -1.62
CA GLN A 89 -13.06 -1.87 -1.24
C GLN A 89 -14.59 -1.68 -1.13
N ASP A 90 -15.36 -2.76 -1.13
CA ASP A 90 -16.80 -2.66 -1.35
C ASP A 90 -17.62 -2.18 -0.15
N PHE A 91 -17.15 -2.25 1.09
CA PHE A 91 -17.89 -1.70 2.23
C PHE A 91 -17.84 -0.18 2.32
N THR A 92 -16.68 0.40 2.06
CA THR A 92 -16.46 1.85 2.15
C THR A 92 -16.53 2.54 0.79
N GLY A 93 -16.30 1.80 -0.29
CA GLY A 93 -16.29 2.34 -1.65
C GLY A 93 -17.66 2.44 -2.28
N VAL A 94 -18.59 1.54 -1.96
CA VAL A 94 -19.99 1.67 -2.47
C VAL A 94 -20.64 2.97 -2.02
N PRO A 95 -20.52 3.40 -0.73
CA PRO A 95 -20.99 4.73 -0.32
C PRO A 95 -20.42 5.88 -1.17
N CYS A 96 -19.11 5.86 -1.48
CA CYS A 96 -18.51 6.88 -2.35
C CYS A 96 -19.17 6.94 -3.73
N VAL A 97 -19.53 5.80 -4.33
CA VAL A 97 -20.24 5.75 -5.62
C VAL A 97 -21.67 6.24 -5.47
N VAL A 98 -22.33 5.97 -4.32
CA VAL A 98 -23.67 6.50 -4.01
C VAL A 98 -23.64 8.02 -3.92
N ASP A 99 -22.62 8.59 -3.31
CA ASP A 99 -22.45 10.05 -3.20
C ASP A 99 -22.23 10.70 -4.57
N LEU A 100 -21.46 10.07 -5.47
CA LEU A 100 -21.35 10.54 -6.86
C LEU A 100 -22.71 10.49 -7.59
N ALA A 101 -23.54 9.47 -7.35
CA ALA A 101 -24.89 9.39 -7.90
C ALA A 101 -25.78 10.51 -7.35
N ALA A 102 -25.74 10.75 -6.04
CA ALA A 102 -26.47 11.86 -5.39
C ALA A 102 -26.03 13.24 -5.91
N MET A 103 -24.72 13.43 -6.15
CA MET A 103 -24.20 14.65 -6.78
C MET A 103 -24.74 14.84 -8.20
N ARG A 104 -24.91 13.77 -8.98
CA ARG A 104 -25.56 13.85 -10.30
C ARG A 104 -27.02 14.30 -10.21
N ASP A 105 -27.76 13.78 -9.25
CA ASP A 105 -29.16 14.22 -9.01
C ASP A 105 -29.21 15.70 -8.57
N ALA A 106 -28.33 16.11 -7.68
CA ALA A 106 -28.20 17.51 -7.27
C ALA A 106 -27.84 18.43 -8.46
N MET A 107 -26.88 18.02 -9.29
CA MET A 107 -26.50 18.76 -10.50
C MET A 107 -27.68 18.94 -11.44
N LYS A 108 -28.48 17.89 -11.67
CA LYS A 108 -29.71 17.95 -12.48
C LYS A 108 -30.74 18.90 -11.87
N ALA A 109 -30.95 18.84 -10.57
CA ALA A 109 -31.89 19.74 -9.86
C ALA A 109 -31.47 21.22 -9.96
N LEU A 110 -30.16 21.49 -10.01
CA LEU A 110 -29.61 22.83 -10.22
C LEU A 110 -29.60 23.27 -11.70
N GLY A 111 -30.09 22.45 -12.63
CA GLY A 111 -30.10 22.75 -14.06
C GLY A 111 -28.79 22.56 -14.81
N GLY A 112 -27.80 21.93 -14.16
CA GLY A 112 -26.51 21.57 -14.76
C GLY A 112 -26.53 20.19 -15.46
N ASP A 113 -25.41 19.83 -16.09
CA ASP A 113 -25.22 18.54 -16.72
C ASP A 113 -24.77 17.48 -15.71
N PRO A 114 -25.59 16.45 -15.38
CA PRO A 114 -25.18 15.37 -14.48
C PRO A 114 -23.93 14.61 -14.95
N ALA A 115 -23.69 14.56 -16.26
CA ALA A 115 -22.51 13.88 -16.82
C ALA A 115 -21.19 14.57 -16.49
N ALA A 116 -21.21 15.81 -15.98
CA ALA A 116 -20.04 16.51 -15.48
C ALA A 116 -19.48 15.85 -14.18
N ILE A 117 -20.31 15.16 -13.41
CA ILE A 117 -19.89 14.44 -12.21
C ILE A 117 -19.33 13.07 -12.59
N ASN A 118 -18.02 12.95 -12.58
CA ASN A 118 -17.26 11.73 -12.87
C ASN A 118 -15.94 11.72 -12.06
N PRO A 119 -15.38 10.55 -11.77
CA PRO A 119 -13.99 10.47 -11.33
C PRO A 119 -13.04 11.07 -12.38
N LEU A 120 -12.17 11.98 -11.96
CA LEU A 120 -11.17 12.63 -12.81
C LEU A 120 -9.84 11.86 -12.83
N VAL A 121 -9.71 10.86 -11.96
CA VAL A 121 -8.61 9.89 -11.89
C VAL A 121 -9.16 8.47 -12.03
N PRO A 122 -8.36 7.49 -12.46
CA PRO A 122 -8.77 6.09 -12.45
C PRO A 122 -9.25 5.67 -11.06
N CYS A 123 -10.41 5.04 -10.99
CA CYS A 123 -11.02 4.58 -9.77
C CYS A 123 -11.44 3.12 -9.92
N ASP A 124 -10.87 2.24 -9.11
CA ASP A 124 -11.13 0.81 -9.14
C ASP A 124 -11.78 0.37 -7.83
N LEU A 125 -12.97 -0.22 -7.90
CA LEU A 125 -13.64 -0.85 -6.77
C LEU A 125 -13.50 -2.36 -6.87
N VAL A 126 -13.00 -3.00 -5.81
CA VAL A 126 -12.86 -4.46 -5.73
C VAL A 126 -13.88 -5.01 -4.74
N ILE A 127 -14.67 -5.98 -5.16
CA ILE A 127 -15.65 -6.66 -4.32
C ILE A 127 -14.96 -7.84 -3.63
N ASP A 128 -14.64 -7.68 -2.35
CA ASP A 128 -13.94 -8.70 -1.57
C ASP A 128 -14.39 -8.78 -0.10
N HIS A 129 -14.49 -7.68 0.61
CA HIS A 129 -14.78 -7.65 2.04
C HIS A 129 -16.19 -8.15 2.40
N SER A 130 -17.17 -8.00 1.50
CA SER A 130 -18.54 -8.46 1.71
C SER A 130 -18.76 -9.93 1.37
N VAL A 131 -17.80 -10.57 0.71
CA VAL A 131 -17.90 -11.98 0.28
C VAL A 131 -17.87 -12.90 1.49
N GLN A 132 -18.87 -13.80 1.58
CA GLN A 132 -19.03 -14.73 2.70
C GLN A 132 -18.91 -16.19 2.23
N VAL A 133 -18.41 -17.03 3.13
CA VAL A 133 -18.38 -18.49 2.94
C VAL A 133 -19.59 -19.08 3.64
N ASP A 134 -20.63 -19.44 2.87
CA ASP A 134 -21.87 -20.07 3.38
C ASP A 134 -21.78 -21.59 3.39
N ALA A 135 -21.02 -22.17 2.46
CA ALA A 135 -20.81 -23.61 2.34
C ALA A 135 -19.31 -23.90 2.18
N PHE A 136 -18.86 -25.00 2.77
CA PHE A 136 -17.46 -25.45 2.73
C PHE A 136 -17.37 -26.98 2.74
N GLY A 137 -16.18 -27.52 2.50
CA GLY A 137 -15.88 -28.94 2.61
C GLY A 137 -16.60 -29.85 1.60
N SER A 138 -17.21 -29.30 0.53
CA SER A 138 -17.88 -30.09 -0.51
C SER A 138 -17.51 -29.59 -1.91
N LYS A 139 -17.66 -30.48 -2.92
CA LYS A 139 -17.39 -30.13 -4.32
C LYS A 139 -18.33 -29.07 -4.90
N VAL A 140 -19.49 -28.87 -4.28
CA VAL A 140 -20.50 -27.90 -4.72
C VAL A 140 -20.46 -26.58 -3.92
N ALA A 141 -19.59 -26.48 -2.93
CA ALA A 141 -19.50 -25.29 -2.06
C ALA A 141 -19.30 -24.00 -2.84
N LEU A 142 -18.43 -24.00 -3.85
CA LEU A 142 -18.19 -22.82 -4.67
C LEU A 142 -19.44 -22.35 -5.41
N THR A 143 -20.21 -23.26 -5.99
CA THR A 143 -21.46 -22.94 -6.68
C THR A 143 -22.49 -22.35 -5.71
N ILE A 144 -22.66 -22.99 -4.54
CA ILE A 144 -23.60 -22.51 -3.52
C ILE A 144 -23.20 -21.10 -3.03
N ASN A 145 -21.92 -20.88 -2.76
CA ASN A 145 -21.43 -19.59 -2.32
C ASN A 145 -21.65 -18.49 -3.37
N SER A 146 -21.37 -18.80 -4.65
CA SER A 146 -21.60 -17.85 -5.75
C SER A 146 -23.08 -17.49 -5.90
N GLU A 147 -23.97 -18.46 -5.87
CA GLU A 147 -25.42 -18.24 -5.97
C GLU A 147 -25.92 -17.35 -4.80
N LYS A 148 -25.51 -17.67 -3.57
CA LYS A 148 -25.88 -16.90 -2.39
C LYS A 148 -25.31 -15.48 -2.41
N GLU A 149 -24.09 -15.33 -2.89
CA GLU A 149 -23.42 -14.02 -3.01
C GLU A 149 -24.23 -13.09 -3.92
N PHE A 150 -24.56 -13.54 -5.13
CA PHE A 150 -25.37 -12.75 -6.07
C PHE A 150 -26.83 -12.55 -5.58
N GLN A 151 -27.41 -13.53 -4.94
CA GLN A 151 -28.76 -13.40 -4.37
C GLN A 151 -28.80 -12.36 -3.24
N ARG A 152 -27.83 -12.40 -2.33
CA ARG A 152 -27.71 -11.52 -1.16
C ARG A 152 -27.42 -10.06 -1.56
N ASN A 153 -26.53 -9.87 -2.52
CA ASN A 153 -26.00 -8.55 -2.90
C ASN A 153 -26.53 -8.05 -4.25
N ARG A 154 -27.66 -8.56 -4.73
CA ARG A 154 -28.21 -8.25 -6.05
C ARG A 154 -28.34 -6.75 -6.29
N GLU A 155 -28.97 -6.02 -5.37
CA GLU A 155 -29.19 -4.58 -5.48
C GLU A 155 -27.85 -3.80 -5.59
N ARG A 156 -26.88 -4.18 -4.76
CA ARG A 156 -25.53 -3.60 -4.81
C ARG A 156 -24.88 -3.82 -6.16
N TYR A 157 -24.97 -5.02 -6.70
CA TYR A 157 -24.32 -5.36 -7.97
C TYR A 157 -25.02 -4.70 -9.18
N GLU A 158 -26.33 -4.58 -9.14
CA GLU A 158 -27.07 -3.81 -10.13
C GLU A 158 -26.64 -2.32 -10.10
N PHE A 159 -26.48 -1.75 -8.93
CA PHE A 159 -25.99 -0.39 -8.73
C PHE A 159 -24.55 -0.21 -9.22
N LEU A 160 -23.63 -1.10 -8.84
CA LEU A 160 -22.23 -1.02 -9.28
C LEU A 160 -22.08 -1.20 -10.79
N LYS A 161 -22.91 -2.05 -11.41
CA LYS A 161 -22.97 -2.20 -12.87
C LYS A 161 -23.43 -0.91 -13.54
N TRP A 162 -24.44 -0.24 -12.98
CA TRP A 162 -24.85 1.09 -13.42
C TRP A 162 -23.70 2.08 -13.30
N GLY A 163 -23.00 2.12 -12.17
CA GLY A 163 -21.84 2.99 -11.94
C GLY A 163 -20.76 2.79 -12.99
N GLN A 164 -20.39 1.53 -13.29
CA GLN A 164 -19.40 1.19 -14.30
C GLN A 164 -19.79 1.61 -15.73
N GLN A 165 -21.09 1.63 -16.03
CA GLN A 165 -21.61 2.06 -17.34
C GLN A 165 -21.78 3.58 -17.45
N SER A 166 -22.02 4.26 -16.33
CA SER A 166 -22.42 5.66 -16.27
C SER A 166 -21.27 6.61 -15.88
N LEU A 167 -20.31 6.13 -15.12
CA LEU A 167 -19.18 6.91 -14.63
C LEU A 167 -17.94 6.64 -15.48
N ALA A 168 -17.34 7.69 -16.04
CA ALA A 168 -16.04 7.60 -16.67
C ALA A 168 -14.96 7.31 -15.62
N ASN A 169 -13.88 6.63 -16.03
CA ASN A 169 -12.75 6.25 -15.16
C ASN A 169 -13.11 5.37 -13.94
N PHE A 170 -14.28 4.78 -13.90
CA PHE A 170 -14.68 3.87 -12.84
C PHE A 170 -14.76 2.42 -13.36
N ARG A 171 -14.13 1.50 -12.64
CA ARG A 171 -14.19 0.06 -12.89
C ARG A 171 -14.56 -0.68 -11.62
N CYS A 172 -15.28 -1.80 -11.78
CA CYS A 172 -15.63 -2.68 -10.69
C CYS A 172 -15.05 -4.08 -10.96
N VAL A 173 -14.23 -4.57 -10.05
CA VAL A 173 -13.70 -5.95 -10.08
C VAL A 173 -14.73 -6.85 -9.39
N PRO A 174 -15.23 -7.91 -10.06
CA PRO A 174 -16.30 -8.75 -9.54
C PRO A 174 -15.84 -9.59 -8.33
N PRO A 175 -16.81 -10.12 -7.55
CA PRO A 175 -16.51 -11.01 -6.42
C PRO A 175 -15.76 -12.27 -6.86
N ALA A 176 -15.07 -12.91 -5.93
CA ALA A 176 -14.25 -14.11 -6.16
C ALA A 176 -13.05 -13.93 -7.09
N THR A 177 -12.66 -12.69 -7.40
CA THR A 177 -11.44 -12.38 -8.17
C THR A 177 -10.20 -12.38 -7.27
N GLY A 178 -10.31 -11.85 -6.05
CA GLY A 178 -9.23 -11.78 -5.07
C GLY A 178 -9.45 -10.65 -4.06
N ILE A 179 -8.54 -10.55 -3.12
CA ILE A 179 -8.54 -9.50 -2.09
C ILE A 179 -8.03 -8.20 -2.70
N VAL A 180 -8.64 -7.05 -2.36
CA VAL A 180 -8.40 -5.75 -2.98
C VAL A 180 -6.92 -5.39 -3.09
N HIS A 181 -6.13 -5.59 -2.02
CA HIS A 181 -4.72 -5.18 -2.05
C HIS A 181 -3.85 -6.13 -2.87
N GLN A 182 -4.17 -7.42 -2.91
CA GLN A 182 -3.52 -8.39 -3.81
C GLN A 182 -3.87 -8.11 -5.27
N VAL A 183 -5.14 -7.86 -5.58
CA VAL A 183 -5.60 -7.46 -6.91
C VAL A 183 -4.94 -6.13 -7.33
N ASN A 184 -4.82 -5.18 -6.40
CA ASN A 184 -4.10 -3.94 -6.66
C ASN A 184 -2.62 -4.19 -7.02
N LEU A 185 -1.93 -4.99 -6.21
CA LEU A 185 -0.51 -5.31 -6.38
C LEU A 185 -0.24 -6.09 -7.68
N GLU A 186 -1.08 -7.10 -7.97
CA GLU A 186 -0.83 -8.09 -9.02
C GLU A 186 -1.45 -7.72 -10.37
N TYR A 187 -2.46 -6.84 -10.39
CA TYR A 187 -3.23 -6.56 -11.59
C TYR A 187 -3.49 -5.07 -11.86
N LEU A 188 -3.97 -4.28 -10.87
CA LEU A 188 -4.43 -2.92 -11.13
C LEU A 188 -3.29 -1.92 -11.30
N SER A 189 -2.22 -2.05 -10.49
CA SER A 189 -1.10 -1.10 -10.52
C SER A 189 -0.22 -1.28 -11.76
N PRO A 190 -0.02 -0.24 -12.57
CA PRO A 190 0.91 -0.29 -13.69
C PRO A 190 2.37 0.04 -13.30
N GLY A 191 2.63 0.47 -12.06
CA GLY A 191 3.92 1.01 -11.60
C GLY A 191 4.22 2.42 -12.13
N THR A 192 3.88 2.69 -13.39
CA THR A 192 3.94 4.02 -14.00
C THR A 192 2.64 4.26 -14.76
N LEU A 193 1.94 5.31 -14.37
CA LEU A 193 0.68 5.74 -14.98
C LEU A 193 0.93 6.58 -16.23
N THR A 194 -0.08 6.61 -17.10
CA THR A 194 -0.09 7.49 -18.28
C THR A 194 -1.41 8.21 -18.40
N LYS A 195 -1.38 9.49 -18.82
CA LYS A 195 -2.56 10.31 -19.09
C LYS A 195 -2.39 11.10 -20.37
N LYS A 196 -3.42 11.18 -21.21
CA LYS A 196 -3.43 12.06 -22.38
C LYS A 196 -3.74 13.49 -21.96
N VAL A 197 -2.86 14.42 -22.27
CA VAL A 197 -3.00 15.85 -21.98
C VAL A 197 -2.58 16.66 -23.19
N GLY A 198 -3.49 17.42 -23.80
CA GLY A 198 -3.17 18.30 -24.93
C GLY A 198 -2.56 17.58 -26.16
N GLY A 199 -2.91 16.31 -26.38
CA GLY A 199 -2.38 15.48 -27.48
C GLY A 199 -1.10 14.71 -27.11
N GLU A 200 -0.46 14.99 -26.00
CA GLU A 200 0.70 14.25 -25.48
C GLU A 200 0.26 13.13 -24.54
N THR A 201 1.02 12.04 -24.49
CA THR A 201 0.87 11.01 -23.47
C THR A 201 1.89 11.26 -22.36
N VAL A 202 1.42 11.73 -21.20
CA VAL A 202 2.27 12.05 -20.06
C VAL A 202 2.43 10.81 -19.19
N ALA A 203 3.65 10.39 -18.90
CA ALA A 203 4.00 9.34 -17.95
C ALA A 203 4.38 9.94 -16.59
N TYR A 204 3.95 9.28 -15.50
CA TYR A 204 4.22 9.72 -14.14
C TYR A 204 4.17 8.52 -13.17
N PRO A 205 4.76 8.61 -11.95
CA PRO A 205 4.75 7.51 -10.99
C PRO A 205 3.32 7.11 -10.63
N ASP A 206 3.08 5.81 -10.51
CA ASP A 206 1.84 5.35 -9.88
C ASP A 206 1.79 5.79 -8.43
N SER A 207 0.64 6.24 -8.01
CA SER A 207 0.34 6.57 -6.62
C SER A 207 -1.15 6.40 -6.38
N CYS A 208 -1.54 5.89 -5.20
CA CYS A 208 -2.94 5.68 -4.92
C CYS A 208 -3.32 6.04 -3.48
N VAL A 209 -4.55 6.47 -3.31
CA VAL A 209 -5.24 6.42 -2.03
C VAL A 209 -6.31 5.35 -2.08
N GLY A 210 -6.61 4.76 -0.94
CA GLY A 210 -7.64 3.72 -0.88
C GLY A 210 -8.52 3.85 0.35
N THR A 211 -9.75 3.36 0.27
CA THR A 211 -10.70 3.39 1.39
C THR A 211 -10.47 2.25 2.38
N ASP A 212 -9.26 1.73 2.43
CA ASP A 212 -8.83 0.69 3.36
C ASP A 212 -7.43 0.99 3.91
N SER A 213 -7.20 0.72 5.20
CA SER A 213 -5.92 1.01 5.87
C SER A 213 -4.75 0.24 5.27
N HIS A 214 -4.99 -0.97 4.74
CA HIS A 214 -3.95 -1.81 4.14
C HIS A 214 -3.67 -1.51 2.66
N THR A 215 -4.17 -0.39 2.13
CA THR A 215 -3.76 0.17 0.83
C THR A 215 -2.24 0.31 0.74
N THR A 216 -1.58 0.49 1.88
CA THR A 216 -0.11 0.54 2.00
C THR A 216 0.62 -0.71 1.48
N MET A 217 -0.06 -1.85 1.27
CA MET A 217 0.54 -3.04 0.65
C MET A 217 1.20 -2.73 -0.69
N ILE A 218 0.67 -1.76 -1.43
CA ILE A 218 1.19 -1.37 -2.74
C ILE A 218 2.59 -0.74 -2.68
N ASN A 219 3.00 -0.24 -1.49
CA ASN A 219 4.32 0.35 -1.32
C ASN A 219 5.46 -0.65 -1.57
N GLY A 220 5.19 -1.95 -1.41
CA GLY A 220 6.14 -3.02 -1.73
C GLY A 220 6.51 -3.11 -3.22
N LEU A 221 5.69 -2.54 -4.11
CA LEU A 221 5.93 -2.44 -5.56
C LEU A 221 6.70 -1.16 -5.96
N GLY A 222 6.92 -0.25 -5.04
CA GLY A 222 7.50 1.06 -5.33
C GLY A 222 6.47 2.13 -5.68
N VAL A 223 5.25 1.94 -5.22
CA VAL A 223 4.12 2.85 -5.43
C VAL A 223 3.79 3.54 -4.10
N VAL A 224 3.74 4.86 -4.10
CA VAL A 224 3.28 5.64 -2.95
C VAL A 224 1.78 5.46 -2.79
N GLY A 225 1.35 5.07 -1.60
CA GLY A 225 -0.07 4.88 -1.33
C GLY A 225 -0.38 4.60 0.13
N TRP A 226 -1.56 5.05 0.58
CA TRP A 226 -2.06 4.85 1.94
C TRP A 226 -3.57 4.85 2.00
N GLY A 227 -4.10 4.45 3.16
CA GLY A 227 -5.53 4.45 3.44
C GLY A 227 -6.04 5.85 3.80
N VAL A 228 -7.22 6.17 3.30
CA VAL A 228 -7.94 7.43 3.58
C VAL A 228 -9.41 7.12 3.91
N GLY A 229 -10.13 8.08 4.47
CA GLY A 229 -11.58 7.99 4.63
C GLY A 229 -12.33 8.12 3.30
N GLY A 230 -13.63 7.77 3.30
CA GLY A 230 -14.46 7.86 2.10
C GLY A 230 -14.51 9.27 1.51
N ILE A 231 -14.68 10.28 2.34
CA ILE A 231 -14.75 11.70 1.93
C ILE A 231 -13.46 12.16 1.26
N GLU A 232 -12.29 11.78 1.80
CA GLU A 232 -11.01 12.11 1.18
C GLU A 232 -10.84 11.40 -0.16
N ALA A 233 -11.29 10.13 -0.27
CA ALA A 233 -11.27 9.41 -1.54
C ALA A 233 -12.16 10.09 -2.59
N GLU A 234 -13.35 10.52 -2.21
CA GLU A 234 -14.28 11.27 -3.07
C GLU A 234 -13.68 12.60 -3.53
N ALA A 235 -13.03 13.34 -2.62
CA ALA A 235 -12.34 14.59 -2.96
C ALA A 235 -11.28 14.35 -4.04
N VAL A 236 -10.47 13.30 -3.91
CA VAL A 236 -9.46 12.91 -4.91
C VAL A 236 -10.12 12.48 -6.22
N MET A 237 -11.21 11.71 -6.17
CA MET A 237 -11.98 11.33 -7.36
C MET A 237 -12.49 12.55 -8.11
N LEU A 238 -12.86 13.61 -7.40
CA LEU A 238 -13.33 14.90 -7.98
C LEU A 238 -12.18 15.85 -8.33
N GLY A 239 -10.92 15.40 -8.25
CA GLY A 239 -9.75 16.15 -8.67
C GLY A 239 -9.21 17.15 -7.64
N GLN A 240 -9.63 17.04 -6.38
CA GLN A 240 -9.05 17.83 -5.30
C GLN A 240 -7.73 17.20 -4.83
N PRO A 241 -6.75 18.00 -4.41
CA PRO A 241 -5.54 17.47 -3.81
C PRO A 241 -5.83 16.87 -2.43
N TYR A 242 -5.05 15.87 -2.07
CA TYR A 242 -4.93 15.43 -0.69
C TYR A 242 -3.92 16.33 0.03
N TYR A 243 -4.40 17.16 0.95
CA TYR A 243 -3.54 18.00 1.75
C TYR A 243 -2.93 17.22 2.91
N MET A 244 -1.61 17.25 3.01
CA MET A 244 -0.88 16.62 4.08
C MET A 244 0.25 17.50 4.60
N LEU A 245 0.59 17.40 5.87
CA LEU A 245 1.81 18.04 6.38
C LEU A 245 3.04 17.41 5.72
N THR A 246 4.05 18.24 5.49
CA THR A 246 5.35 17.74 5.00
C THR A 246 5.86 16.62 5.91
N PRO A 247 6.01 15.38 5.40
CA PRO A 247 6.28 14.24 6.24
C PRO A 247 7.72 14.19 6.75
N GLU A 248 7.89 13.67 7.96
CA GLU A 248 9.15 13.09 8.40
C GLU A 248 9.33 11.74 7.73
N VAL A 249 10.55 11.39 7.33
CA VAL A 249 10.86 10.09 6.72
C VAL A 249 11.88 9.35 7.58
N ILE A 250 11.48 8.20 8.10
CA ILE A 250 12.34 7.31 8.86
C ILE A 250 12.94 6.28 7.89
N GLY A 251 14.24 6.31 7.73
CA GLY A 251 14.97 5.29 6.97
C GLY A 251 15.05 3.98 7.76
N PHE A 252 14.70 2.85 7.14
CA PHE A 252 14.87 1.54 7.73
C PHE A 252 15.89 0.73 6.91
N ARG A 253 17.12 0.66 7.42
CA ARG A 253 18.22 -0.02 6.74
C ARG A 253 18.14 -1.53 6.94
N LEU A 254 18.10 -2.27 5.86
CA LEU A 254 18.13 -3.74 5.84
C LEU A 254 19.50 -4.23 5.39
N LYS A 255 20.06 -5.18 6.11
CA LYS A 255 21.35 -5.85 5.81
C LYS A 255 21.20 -7.36 5.85
N GLY A 256 22.11 -8.06 5.19
CA GLY A 256 22.15 -9.52 5.22
C GLY A 256 20.97 -10.20 4.49
N LYS A 257 20.67 -11.42 4.88
CA LYS A 257 19.59 -12.25 4.34
C LYS A 257 18.90 -12.98 5.48
N LEU A 258 17.61 -13.31 5.29
CA LEU A 258 16.88 -14.15 6.24
C LEU A 258 17.56 -15.52 6.38
N PRO A 259 17.71 -16.03 7.63
CA PRO A 259 18.22 -17.35 7.86
C PRO A 259 17.23 -18.42 7.39
N GLU A 260 17.74 -19.61 7.12
CA GLU A 260 16.89 -20.77 6.82
C GLU A 260 15.95 -21.04 7.99
N GLY A 261 14.67 -21.29 7.66
CA GLY A 261 13.62 -21.52 8.64
C GLY A 261 12.88 -20.26 9.11
N SER A 262 13.38 -19.05 8.79
CA SER A 262 12.64 -17.80 9.00
C SER A 262 11.86 -17.40 7.75
N THR A 263 10.67 -16.83 7.95
CA THR A 263 9.73 -16.45 6.90
C THR A 263 9.56 -14.93 6.81
N ALA A 264 8.89 -14.46 5.75
CA ALA A 264 8.48 -13.06 5.64
C ALA A 264 7.60 -12.61 6.82
N THR A 265 6.79 -13.52 7.37
CA THR A 265 5.97 -13.23 8.56
C THR A 265 6.82 -12.94 9.79
N ASP A 266 7.88 -13.72 10.03
CA ASP A 266 8.81 -13.47 11.14
C ASP A 266 9.50 -12.11 10.99
N LEU A 267 9.89 -11.77 9.76
CA LEU A 267 10.48 -10.48 9.44
C LEU A 267 9.51 -9.33 9.70
N VAL A 268 8.28 -9.42 9.20
CA VAL A 268 7.30 -8.34 9.36
C VAL A 268 6.93 -8.10 10.82
N LEU A 269 6.84 -9.15 11.64
CA LEU A 269 6.59 -9.00 13.08
C LEU A 269 7.77 -8.31 13.76
N CYS A 270 9.01 -8.64 13.38
CA CYS A 270 10.23 -7.99 13.89
C CYS A 270 10.25 -6.49 13.53
N VAL A 271 10.00 -6.17 12.26
CA VAL A 271 9.92 -4.78 11.77
C VAL A 271 8.82 -4.00 12.49
N THR A 272 7.64 -4.62 12.67
CA THR A 272 6.49 -4.00 13.35
C THR A 272 6.82 -3.67 14.81
N GLU A 273 7.46 -4.59 15.53
CA GLU A 273 7.91 -4.36 16.91
C GLU A 273 8.91 -3.18 16.99
N MET A 274 9.92 -3.18 16.11
CA MET A 274 10.94 -2.13 16.08
C MET A 274 10.35 -0.75 15.77
N LEU A 275 9.52 -0.65 14.73
CA LEU A 275 8.90 0.61 14.30
C LEU A 275 7.90 1.12 15.33
N ARG A 276 7.12 0.21 15.94
CA ARG A 276 6.18 0.60 17.00
C ARG A 276 6.92 1.15 18.23
N SER A 277 8.03 0.51 18.59
CA SER A 277 8.89 0.99 19.69
C SER A 277 9.55 2.32 19.37
N LYS A 278 9.91 2.55 18.10
CA LYS A 278 10.47 3.84 17.64
C LYS A 278 9.46 4.99 17.70
N GLY A 279 8.19 4.70 17.49
CA GLY A 279 7.14 5.73 17.41
C GLY A 279 7.17 6.48 16.07
N VAL A 280 6.57 5.86 15.05
CA VAL A 280 6.55 6.34 13.67
C VAL A 280 5.16 6.85 13.23
N VAL A 281 4.30 7.21 14.18
CA VAL A 281 2.96 7.72 13.89
C VAL A 281 3.06 8.97 13.02
N ASP A 282 2.21 9.04 11.98
CA ASP A 282 2.15 10.10 10.97
C ASP A 282 3.45 10.32 10.18
N LYS A 283 4.39 9.38 10.25
CA LYS A 283 5.65 9.44 9.49
C LYS A 283 5.62 8.49 8.31
N PHE A 284 6.47 8.75 7.33
CA PHE A 284 6.81 7.77 6.31
C PHE A 284 7.95 6.90 6.82
N VAL A 285 7.90 5.62 6.48
CA VAL A 285 9.03 4.70 6.62
C VAL A 285 9.50 4.33 5.22
N GLU A 286 10.80 4.45 4.95
CA GLU A 286 11.39 4.07 3.67
C GLU A 286 12.48 3.03 3.89
N PHE A 287 12.32 1.87 3.27
CA PHE A 287 13.24 0.74 3.39
C PHE A 287 14.39 0.89 2.39
N PHE A 288 15.63 0.73 2.84
CA PHE A 288 16.82 0.88 2.04
C PHE A 288 17.96 -0.04 2.50
N GLY A 289 19.08 -0.02 1.80
CA GLY A 289 20.24 -0.83 2.12
C GLY A 289 20.28 -2.17 1.37
N PRO A 290 21.42 -2.89 1.44
CA PRO A 290 21.67 -4.06 0.58
C PRO A 290 20.71 -5.23 0.83
N GLY A 291 20.11 -5.33 2.03
CA GLY A 291 19.12 -6.36 2.34
C GLY A 291 17.81 -6.24 1.54
N VAL A 292 17.51 -5.05 0.99
CA VAL A 292 16.30 -4.85 0.15
C VAL A 292 16.35 -5.74 -1.08
N ALA A 293 17.49 -5.90 -1.73
CA ALA A 293 17.65 -6.74 -2.92
C ALA A 293 17.37 -8.23 -2.66
N ALA A 294 17.48 -8.68 -1.41
CA ALA A 294 17.20 -10.05 -1.00
C ALA A 294 15.70 -10.35 -0.82
N LEU A 295 14.85 -9.32 -0.74
CA LEU A 295 13.41 -9.45 -0.54
C LEU A 295 12.67 -9.46 -1.88
N SER A 296 11.77 -10.41 -2.04
CA SER A 296 10.81 -10.43 -3.14
C SER A 296 9.76 -9.30 -2.98
N VAL A 297 9.05 -8.94 -4.05
CA VAL A 297 7.95 -7.96 -3.94
C VAL A 297 6.85 -8.42 -2.97
N PRO A 298 6.42 -9.70 -2.93
CA PRO A 298 5.49 -10.18 -1.91
C PRO A 298 6.00 -10.01 -0.46
N ASP A 299 7.29 -10.24 -0.20
CA ASP A 299 7.86 -10.01 1.14
C ASP A 299 7.79 -8.52 1.52
N ARG A 300 8.19 -7.64 0.59
CA ARG A 300 8.10 -6.18 0.78
C ARG A 300 6.65 -5.72 0.99
N ALA A 301 5.73 -6.27 0.20
CA ALA A 301 4.31 -5.98 0.30
C ALA A 301 3.72 -6.41 1.66
N THR A 302 4.18 -7.54 2.22
CA THR A 302 3.79 -7.99 3.55
C THR A 302 4.25 -7.02 4.62
N ILE A 303 5.46 -6.48 4.53
CA ILE A 303 5.98 -5.45 5.44
C ILE A 303 5.20 -4.14 5.30
N ALA A 304 5.00 -3.70 4.06
CA ALA A 304 4.28 -2.47 3.75
C ALA A 304 2.80 -2.53 4.18
N ASN A 305 2.17 -3.70 4.05
CA ASN A 305 0.78 -3.95 4.47
C ASN A 305 0.55 -3.64 5.95
N MET A 306 1.53 -3.91 6.79
CA MET A 306 1.43 -3.68 8.24
C MET A 306 1.81 -2.26 8.68
N ALA A 307 1.85 -1.28 7.77
CA ALA A 307 2.07 0.11 8.14
C ALA A 307 1.06 0.63 9.19
N PRO A 308 -0.24 0.33 9.11
CA PRO A 308 -1.19 0.70 10.16
C PRO A 308 -0.83 0.11 11.53
N GLU A 309 -0.36 -1.13 11.59
CA GLU A 309 -0.01 -1.81 12.84
C GLU A 309 1.22 -1.20 13.51
N TYR A 310 2.24 -0.83 12.75
CA TYR A 310 3.37 -0.09 13.34
C TYR A 310 3.12 1.42 13.43
N GLY A 311 2.04 1.94 12.86
CA GLY A 311 1.53 3.30 13.04
C GLY A 311 2.06 4.31 12.02
N ALA A 312 2.79 3.90 10.99
CA ALA A 312 3.26 4.79 9.93
C ALA A 312 2.17 5.06 8.88
N THR A 313 2.26 6.19 8.19
CA THR A 313 1.40 6.47 7.04
C THR A 313 1.64 5.48 5.92
N MET A 314 2.90 5.09 5.67
CA MET A 314 3.28 4.06 4.71
C MET A 314 4.63 3.43 5.02
N GLY A 315 4.91 2.26 4.43
CA GLY A 315 6.19 1.57 4.47
C GLY A 315 6.73 1.33 3.06
N PHE A 316 7.48 2.28 2.53
CA PHE A 316 7.83 2.39 1.13
C PHE A 316 9.13 1.63 0.78
N PHE A 317 9.09 0.90 -0.33
CA PHE A 317 10.26 0.32 -0.99
C PHE A 317 10.45 1.01 -2.34
N PRO A 318 11.67 1.41 -2.72
CA PRO A 318 11.90 2.06 -4.01
C PRO A 318 11.77 1.07 -5.18
N VAL A 319 11.51 1.62 -6.37
CA VAL A 319 11.46 0.84 -7.62
C VAL A 319 12.86 0.30 -7.95
N ASP A 320 12.95 -1.00 -8.18
CA ASP A 320 14.19 -1.69 -8.54
C ASP A 320 13.96 -2.83 -9.54
N GLN A 321 14.97 -3.66 -9.74
CA GLN A 321 14.90 -4.82 -10.62
C GLN A 321 13.80 -5.83 -10.19
N LYS A 322 13.56 -6.00 -8.88
CA LYS A 322 12.51 -6.88 -8.36
C LYS A 322 11.10 -6.39 -8.72
N THR A 323 10.89 -5.07 -8.70
CA THR A 323 9.64 -4.46 -9.18
C THR A 323 9.38 -4.81 -10.64
N VAL A 324 10.39 -4.66 -11.51
CA VAL A 324 10.28 -4.94 -12.95
C VAL A 324 10.05 -6.43 -13.22
N GLU A 325 10.76 -7.30 -12.52
CA GLU A 325 10.56 -8.77 -12.58
C GLU A 325 9.13 -9.15 -12.18
N PHE A 326 8.61 -8.58 -11.12
CA PHE A 326 7.26 -8.84 -10.62
C PHE A 326 6.18 -8.37 -11.62
N LEU A 327 6.33 -7.18 -12.19
CA LEU A 327 5.41 -6.68 -13.22
C LEU A 327 5.40 -7.61 -14.45
N ARG A 328 6.56 -8.11 -14.89
CA ARG A 328 6.64 -9.08 -15.98
C ARG A 328 5.99 -10.42 -15.62
N PHE A 329 6.28 -10.92 -14.42
CA PHE A 329 5.74 -12.17 -13.91
C PHE A 329 4.21 -12.15 -13.81
N THR A 330 3.62 -11.02 -13.45
CA THR A 330 2.17 -10.82 -13.36
C THR A 330 1.51 -10.37 -14.67
N GLY A 331 2.18 -10.55 -15.82
CA GLY A 331 1.60 -10.34 -17.15
C GLY A 331 1.55 -8.88 -17.60
N ARG A 332 2.38 -8.00 -17.05
CA ARG A 332 2.45 -6.56 -17.36
C ARG A 332 3.80 -6.17 -17.98
N PRO A 333 4.27 -6.81 -19.07
CA PRO A 333 5.62 -6.57 -19.62
C PRO A 333 5.80 -5.17 -20.20
N GLU A 334 4.78 -4.56 -20.79
CA GLU A 334 4.83 -3.19 -21.31
C GLU A 334 4.96 -2.17 -20.20
N GLN A 335 4.16 -2.34 -19.13
CA GLN A 335 4.22 -1.50 -17.94
C GLN A 335 5.57 -1.67 -17.22
N ALA A 336 6.12 -2.88 -17.19
CA ALA A 336 7.45 -3.13 -16.65
C ALA A 336 8.52 -2.36 -17.40
N ALA A 337 8.48 -2.37 -18.74
CA ALA A 337 9.43 -1.63 -19.57
C ALA A 337 9.30 -0.11 -19.39
N LEU A 338 8.07 0.40 -19.32
CA LEU A 338 7.84 1.83 -19.06
C LEU A 338 8.31 2.21 -17.66
N THR A 339 8.00 1.42 -16.62
CA THR A 339 8.38 1.70 -15.23
C THR A 339 9.90 1.71 -15.06
N GLU A 340 10.61 0.75 -15.67
CA GLU A 340 12.06 0.72 -15.65
C GLU A 340 12.67 1.97 -16.31
N ALA A 341 12.22 2.28 -17.52
CA ALA A 341 12.72 3.43 -18.28
C ALA A 341 12.42 4.76 -17.57
N TYR A 342 11.21 4.92 -17.06
CA TYR A 342 10.78 6.11 -16.34
C TYR A 342 11.53 6.29 -15.01
N ALA A 343 11.61 5.25 -14.20
CA ALA A 343 12.29 5.33 -12.90
C ALA A 343 13.78 5.69 -13.07
N LYS A 344 14.46 5.12 -14.07
CA LYS A 344 15.86 5.46 -14.39
C LYS A 344 16.01 6.90 -14.90
N ALA A 345 15.11 7.35 -15.79
CA ALA A 345 15.15 8.70 -16.34
C ALA A 345 14.85 9.79 -15.30
N ASN A 346 14.02 9.48 -14.28
CA ASN A 346 13.55 10.44 -13.30
C ASN A 346 14.18 10.29 -11.91
N GLY A 347 15.27 9.51 -11.78
CA GLY A 347 16.00 9.37 -10.51
C GLY A 347 15.20 8.67 -9.41
N LEU A 348 14.26 7.80 -9.80
CA LEU A 348 13.42 6.97 -8.92
C LEU A 348 13.85 5.50 -8.90
N TRP A 349 14.89 5.14 -9.64
CA TRP A 349 15.46 3.81 -9.67
C TRP A 349 16.42 3.60 -8.51
N TRP A 350 16.23 2.51 -7.78
CA TRP A 350 17.14 2.09 -6.73
C TRP A 350 18.04 0.94 -7.21
N ASP A 351 19.31 1.06 -6.94
CA ASP A 351 20.29 -0.02 -6.99
C ASP A 351 21.34 0.20 -5.88
N GLU A 352 22.23 -0.76 -5.67
CA GLU A 352 23.25 -0.71 -4.62
C GLU A 352 24.26 0.43 -4.79
N LYS A 353 24.32 1.06 -5.97
CA LYS A 353 25.19 2.19 -6.30
C LYS A 353 24.50 3.53 -6.14
N ALA A 354 23.18 3.52 -5.97
CA ALA A 354 22.40 4.75 -5.79
C ALA A 354 22.89 5.48 -4.53
N PRO A 355 23.01 6.82 -4.56
CA PRO A 355 23.35 7.58 -3.36
C PRO A 355 22.26 7.35 -2.31
N GLU A 356 22.69 7.11 -1.08
CA GLU A 356 21.74 6.96 0.03
C GLU A 356 21.01 8.28 0.28
N PRO A 357 19.68 8.23 0.40
CA PRO A 357 18.88 9.40 0.77
C PRO A 357 19.23 9.90 2.18
N GLU A 358 18.93 11.15 2.45
CA GLU A 358 18.97 11.71 3.80
C GLU A 358 17.62 11.45 4.48
N PHE A 359 17.65 10.92 5.70
CA PHE A 359 16.45 10.61 6.48
C PHE A 359 16.39 11.42 7.77
N THR A 360 15.18 11.63 8.28
CA THR A 360 14.95 12.30 9.58
C THR A 360 15.64 11.53 10.70
N ASP A 361 15.49 10.21 10.69
CA ASP A 361 16.19 9.27 11.56
C ASP A 361 16.35 7.92 10.85
N VAL A 362 17.19 7.03 11.39
CA VAL A 362 17.49 5.73 10.77
C VAL A 362 17.40 4.63 11.81
N LEU A 363 16.71 3.56 11.47
CA LEU A 363 16.78 2.25 12.13
C LEU A 363 17.55 1.27 11.25
N GLU A 364 18.12 0.24 11.85
CA GLU A 364 18.87 -0.79 11.15
C GLU A 364 18.47 -2.18 11.65
N LEU A 365 18.31 -3.14 10.72
CA LEU A 365 18.06 -4.54 11.01
C LEU A 365 18.98 -5.42 10.14
N ASP A 366 19.74 -6.28 10.78
CA ASP A 366 20.38 -7.39 10.11
C ASP A 366 19.39 -8.56 9.99
N LEU A 367 19.00 -8.88 8.76
CA LEU A 367 18.03 -9.94 8.46
C LEU A 367 18.46 -11.30 9.02
N SER A 368 19.76 -11.54 9.19
CA SER A 368 20.29 -12.79 9.76
C SER A 368 19.92 -12.99 11.24
N THR A 369 19.49 -11.93 11.92
CA THR A 369 19.07 -11.98 13.33
C THR A 369 17.58 -12.24 13.52
N VAL A 370 16.83 -12.36 12.43
CA VAL A 370 15.39 -12.64 12.49
C VAL A 370 15.17 -14.11 12.83
N HIS A 371 14.47 -14.37 13.91
CA HIS A 371 14.11 -15.71 14.36
C HIS A 371 12.62 -15.98 14.21
N PRO A 372 12.20 -17.25 14.05
CA PRO A 372 10.81 -17.64 14.03
C PRO A 372 10.06 -17.11 15.24
N ALA A 373 8.92 -16.48 14.99
CA ALA A 373 8.12 -15.77 15.98
C ALA A 373 6.63 -15.84 15.67
N LEU A 374 5.82 -15.56 16.68
CA LEU A 374 4.37 -15.41 16.53
C LEU A 374 3.96 -14.04 17.06
N ALA A 375 2.84 -13.53 16.58
CA ALA A 375 2.20 -12.37 17.19
C ALA A 375 1.78 -12.72 18.63
N GLY A 376 1.83 -11.73 19.52
CA GLY A 376 1.36 -11.87 20.88
C GLY A 376 -0.16 -11.95 20.96
N PRO A 377 -0.72 -12.21 22.15
CA PRO A 377 -2.15 -12.50 22.30
C PRO A 377 -3.06 -11.30 22.03
N LYS A 378 -2.54 -10.07 22.03
CA LYS A 378 -3.33 -8.86 21.88
C LYS A 378 -3.05 -8.10 20.60
N ARG A 379 -1.79 -7.96 20.20
CA ARG A 379 -1.38 -7.08 19.09
C ARG A 379 -0.22 -7.68 18.29
N PRO A 380 -0.11 -7.40 16.98
CA PRO A 380 0.98 -7.89 16.13
C PRO A 380 2.37 -7.47 16.62
N GLN A 381 2.51 -6.27 17.17
CA GLN A 381 3.78 -5.77 17.70
C GLN A 381 4.23 -6.46 19.01
N ASP A 382 3.34 -7.18 19.67
CA ASP A 382 3.69 -7.97 20.87
C ASP A 382 4.31 -9.30 20.43
N ARG A 383 5.43 -9.24 19.69
CA ARG A 383 6.10 -10.39 19.09
C ARG A 383 6.67 -11.33 20.17
N VAL A 384 6.47 -12.63 19.97
CA VAL A 384 6.96 -13.68 20.85
C VAL A 384 7.80 -14.69 20.05
N LEU A 385 9.04 -14.90 20.42
CA LEU A 385 9.88 -15.91 19.80
C LEU A 385 9.29 -17.31 20.03
N LEU A 386 9.32 -18.17 19.01
CA LEU A 386 8.72 -19.50 19.05
C LEU A 386 9.18 -20.32 20.26
N GLY A 387 10.49 -20.25 20.62
CA GLY A 387 11.03 -20.93 21.77
C GLY A 387 10.51 -20.41 23.14
N GLN A 388 9.94 -19.21 23.17
CA GLN A 388 9.40 -18.58 24.38
C GLN A 388 7.87 -18.73 24.50
N MET A 389 7.21 -19.24 23.47
CA MET A 389 5.75 -19.28 23.36
C MET A 389 5.11 -20.02 24.53
N LYS A 390 5.64 -21.15 24.93
CA LYS A 390 5.10 -21.97 26.04
C LYS A 390 5.05 -21.20 27.37
N GLY A 391 6.13 -20.49 27.70
CA GLY A 391 6.21 -19.70 28.94
C GLY A 391 5.29 -18.49 28.89
N MET A 392 5.29 -17.79 27.76
CA MET A 392 4.40 -16.64 27.53
C MET A 392 2.93 -17.03 27.64
N TRP A 393 2.51 -18.10 26.95
CA TRP A 393 1.12 -18.56 26.96
C TRP A 393 0.62 -18.85 28.38
N ARG A 394 1.42 -19.56 29.17
CA ARG A 394 1.06 -19.87 30.58
C ARG A 394 0.87 -18.62 31.42
N ARG A 395 1.75 -17.64 31.26
CA ARG A 395 1.67 -16.38 31.99
C ARG A 395 0.43 -15.58 31.55
N GLU A 396 0.25 -15.38 30.25
CA GLU A 396 -0.87 -14.61 29.72
C GLU A 396 -2.23 -15.24 29.97
N LEU A 397 -2.31 -16.58 29.98
CA LEU A 397 -3.53 -17.29 30.30
C LEU A 397 -4.03 -16.92 31.71
N ASN A 398 -3.11 -16.79 32.67
CA ASN A 398 -3.41 -16.34 34.02
C ASN A 398 -3.64 -14.83 34.13
N ASP A 399 -2.65 -14.05 33.67
CA ASP A 399 -2.56 -12.61 33.93
C ASP A 399 -3.53 -11.79 33.07
N SER A 400 -3.67 -12.14 31.80
CA SER A 400 -4.50 -11.39 30.83
C SER A 400 -5.91 -11.96 30.66
N PHE A 401 -6.07 -13.27 30.79
CA PHE A 401 -7.35 -13.94 30.55
C PHE A 401 -8.03 -14.45 31.83
N GLY A 402 -7.40 -14.32 33.00
CA GLY A 402 -7.97 -14.74 34.30
C GLY A 402 -8.28 -16.24 34.37
N LYS A 403 -7.64 -17.05 33.53
CA LYS A 403 -7.81 -18.50 33.52
C LYS A 403 -6.60 -19.14 34.18
N PRO A 404 -6.74 -19.60 35.44
CA PRO A 404 -5.64 -20.25 36.14
C PRO A 404 -5.17 -21.47 35.33
N ASN A 405 -3.88 -21.68 35.33
CA ASN A 405 -3.23 -22.81 34.66
C ASN A 405 -3.49 -24.11 35.51
N ASN A 406 -4.76 -24.36 35.78
CA ASN A 406 -5.17 -25.61 36.40
C ASN A 406 -5.12 -26.69 35.32
N ARG A 407 -4.18 -27.58 35.43
CA ARG A 407 -4.24 -28.85 34.71
C ARG A 407 -5.50 -29.57 35.16
N ASP A 408 -6.52 -29.56 34.35
CA ASP A 408 -7.59 -30.51 34.47
C ASP A 408 -7.05 -31.87 33.98
N THR A 409 -6.26 -32.50 34.85
CA THR A 409 -5.64 -33.79 34.61
C THR A 409 -6.69 -34.85 34.31
N VAL A 410 -7.88 -34.72 34.88
CA VAL A 410 -9.00 -35.68 34.68
C VAL A 410 -9.49 -35.65 33.23
N ASN A 411 -9.64 -34.46 32.63
CA ASN A 411 -10.07 -34.36 31.27
C ASN A 411 -8.95 -34.69 30.28
N ALA A 412 -7.69 -34.39 30.59
CA ALA A 412 -6.54 -34.75 29.78
C ALA A 412 -6.33 -36.28 29.77
N ASP A 413 -6.51 -36.95 30.95
CA ASP A 413 -6.38 -38.38 31.07
C ASP A 413 -7.55 -39.11 30.36
N ARG A 414 -8.78 -38.57 30.46
CA ARG A 414 -9.94 -39.11 29.74
C ARG A 414 -9.76 -38.98 28.22
N TRP A 415 -9.32 -37.82 27.75
CA TRP A 415 -9.03 -37.63 26.33
C TRP A 415 -7.92 -38.58 25.84
N ALA A 416 -6.88 -38.77 26.64
CA ALA A 416 -5.81 -39.69 26.34
C ALA A 416 -6.31 -41.16 26.21
N GLN A 417 -7.26 -41.55 27.08
CA GLN A 417 -7.89 -42.87 27.00
C GLN A 417 -8.82 -43.01 25.80
N ASP A 418 -9.62 -41.99 25.50
CA ASP A 418 -10.56 -41.95 24.37
C ASP A 418 -9.83 -41.89 23.01
N ALA A 419 -8.65 -41.31 22.95
CA ALA A 419 -7.80 -41.26 21.74
C ALA A 419 -7.07 -42.57 21.42
N GLY A 420 -7.28 -43.63 22.22
CA GLY A 420 -6.92 -44.98 21.87
C GLY A 420 -5.48 -45.40 22.10
N GLY A 421 -4.86 -45.00 23.18
CA GLY A 421 -3.67 -45.69 23.47
C GLY A 421 -2.60 -45.15 24.40
N GLU A 422 -1.64 -46.00 24.64
CA GLU A 422 -0.43 -45.76 25.41
C GLU A 422 0.46 -44.62 24.87
N SER A 423 0.20 -44.12 23.66
CA SER A 423 0.84 -42.94 23.10
C SER A 423 0.31 -41.62 23.68
N ALA A 424 -0.74 -41.70 24.47
CA ALA A 424 -1.28 -40.55 25.14
C ALA A 424 -0.45 -39.95 26.30
N PRO A 425 0.63 -40.51 26.80
CA PRO A 425 1.53 -39.76 27.71
C PRO A 425 2.04 -38.44 27.13
N ALA A 426 1.96 -38.29 25.84
CA ALA A 426 2.20 -36.98 25.24
C ALA A 426 1.09 -35.94 25.52
N ALA A 427 -0.15 -36.39 25.84
CA ALA A 427 -1.25 -35.47 26.12
C ALA A 427 -1.05 -34.61 27.39
N PRO A 428 -0.46 -35.09 28.47
CA PRO A 428 -0.06 -34.22 29.60
C PRO A 428 0.97 -33.15 29.18
N GLN A 429 1.69 -33.38 28.08
CA GLN A 429 2.57 -32.37 27.52
C GLN A 429 1.79 -31.30 26.73
N MET A 430 0.54 -31.57 26.34
CA MET A 430 -0.36 -30.57 25.73
C MET A 430 -1.18 -29.80 26.76
N GLY A 431 -1.23 -30.23 28.00
CA GLY A 431 -1.76 -29.47 29.13
C GLY A 431 -0.82 -28.37 29.57
N VAL A 432 -0.26 -27.65 28.58
CA VAL A 432 0.71 -26.62 28.77
C VAL A 432 0.07 -25.25 28.71
#